data_af88ed188b127c0e7dfbf80d9337be25
#
_entry.id   af88ed188b127c0e7dfbf80d9337be25
#
_cell.length_a   1.000
_cell.length_b   1.000
_cell.length_c   1.000
_cell.angle_alpha   90.00
_cell.angle_beta   90.00
_cell.angle_gamma   90.00
#
_symmetry.space_group_name_H-M   'P 1'
#
loop_
_entity.id
_entity.type
_entity.pdbx_description
1 polymer ?
#
loop_
_entity_poly.entity_id
_entity_poly.type
_entity_poly.pdbx_seq_one_letter_code
_entity_poly.pdbx_strand_id
1 'polypeptide(L)'
;MANPFKAFFMKLFSGLFRKKKHVKLGLYGPPNGGKTTLANRICQDWLGEDMGVVSNIAHETREIQIKEQISIKNEGGKELTFNLVDTPGIATKIDYEDFIKAGLAEKEAKVRAKEATKGIIDSIKWLDEMDTVIIVLDATLDPYSQVNITLIGNLAAREIPVVIVANKIDLKKANIKRVESAFPQYEVVGLSAKYGTNMDEFYDALFKHAS
;
A
#
# COMPACT_ATOMS: atom_id res chain seq x y z
N MET A 1 -22.91 20.05 -35.26
CA MET A 1 -21.57 20.12 -35.90
C MET A 1 -20.52 19.97 -34.79
N ALA A 2 -19.76 18.90 -34.82
CA ALA A 2 -18.72 18.65 -33.80
C ALA A 2 -17.56 19.63 -34.01
N ASN A 3 -17.15 20.32 -32.94
CA ASN A 3 -16.11 21.33 -32.99
C ASN A 3 -14.75 20.69 -33.35
N PRO A 4 -14.15 20.98 -34.52
CA PRO A 4 -12.92 20.34 -34.99
C PRO A 4 -11.72 20.58 -34.06
N PHE A 5 -11.75 21.66 -33.26
CA PHE A 5 -10.73 21.96 -32.26
C PHE A 5 -10.76 20.95 -31.10
N LYS A 6 -11.96 20.49 -30.69
CA LYS A 6 -12.12 19.50 -29.62
C LYS A 6 -11.59 18.11 -30.05
N ALA A 7 -11.82 17.74 -31.33
CA ALA A 7 -11.30 16.50 -31.92
C ALA A 7 -9.77 16.52 -32.07
N PHE A 8 -9.19 17.67 -32.44
CA PHE A 8 -7.74 17.86 -32.56
C PHE A 8 -7.05 17.81 -31.20
N PHE A 9 -7.61 18.48 -30.17
CA PHE A 9 -7.10 18.42 -28.81
C PHE A 9 -7.20 17.00 -28.23
N MET A 10 -8.31 16.29 -28.42
CA MET A 10 -8.45 14.90 -27.97
C MET A 10 -7.45 13.97 -28.67
N LYS A 11 -7.12 14.21 -29.94
CA LYS A 11 -6.13 13.43 -30.69
C LYS A 11 -4.68 13.74 -30.26
N LEU A 12 -4.39 14.99 -29.89
CA LEU A 12 -3.09 15.41 -29.36
C LEU A 12 -2.85 14.85 -27.95
N PHE A 13 -3.91 14.82 -27.10
CA PHE A 13 -3.83 14.29 -25.74
C PHE A 13 -3.99 12.77 -25.67
N SER A 14 -4.65 12.12 -26.65
CA SER A 14 -4.74 10.64 -26.69
C SER A 14 -3.39 9.95 -26.91
N GLY A 15 -2.41 10.68 -27.49
CA GLY A 15 -1.03 10.19 -27.61
C GLY A 15 -0.19 10.32 -26.33
N LEU A 16 -0.59 11.20 -25.37
CA LEU A 16 0.07 11.36 -24.07
C LEU A 16 -0.44 10.36 -23.01
N PHE A 17 -1.67 9.88 -23.17
CA PHE A 17 -2.19 8.79 -22.34
C PHE A 17 -1.85 7.43 -22.97
N ARG A 18 -0.57 7.12 -23.11
CA ARG A 18 -0.14 5.75 -23.27
C ARG A 18 -0.56 5.05 -21.99
N LYS A 19 -1.66 4.26 -22.04
CA LYS A 19 -1.99 3.32 -20.94
C LYS A 19 -0.71 2.55 -20.64
N LYS A 20 -0.09 2.81 -19.48
CA LYS A 20 1.05 2.01 -19.04
C LYS A 20 0.58 0.57 -19.04
N LYS A 21 1.30 -0.28 -19.73
CA LYS A 21 0.92 -1.69 -19.93
C LYS A 21 0.90 -2.48 -18.61
N HIS A 22 1.54 -1.95 -17.58
CA HIS A 22 1.67 -2.52 -16.24
C HIS A 22 1.69 -1.38 -15.21
N VAL A 23 0.66 -1.29 -14.40
CA VAL A 23 0.55 -0.35 -13.28
C VAL A 23 1.36 -0.89 -12.11
N LYS A 24 2.17 -0.07 -11.43
CA LYS A 24 2.87 -0.45 -10.21
C LYS A 24 2.07 0.02 -9.00
N LEU A 25 1.54 -0.91 -8.22
CA LEU A 25 0.83 -0.65 -6.96
C LEU A 25 1.76 -0.91 -5.78
N GLY A 26 2.07 0.14 -5.01
CA GLY A 26 2.93 0.02 -3.83
C GLY A 26 2.11 -0.06 -2.54
N LEU A 27 2.40 -1.06 -1.68
CA LEU A 27 1.86 -1.14 -0.32
C LEU A 27 2.81 -0.45 0.64
N TYR A 28 2.36 0.63 1.26
CA TYR A 28 3.12 1.45 2.20
C TYR A 28 2.39 1.59 3.53
N GLY A 29 3.10 2.01 4.56
CA GLY A 29 2.53 2.25 5.89
C GLY A 29 3.43 1.80 7.03
N PRO A 30 3.01 2.01 8.29
CA PRO A 30 3.79 1.65 9.47
C PRO A 30 4.03 0.13 9.58
N PRO A 31 5.01 -0.29 10.40
CA PRO A 31 5.16 -1.70 10.77
C PRO A 31 3.86 -2.25 11.35
N ASN A 32 3.62 -3.54 11.13
CA ASN A 32 2.43 -4.25 11.65
C ASN A 32 1.06 -3.68 11.19
N GLY A 33 1.01 -2.78 10.23
CA GLY A 33 -0.24 -2.31 9.61
C GLY A 33 -0.97 -3.41 8.81
N GLY A 34 -0.25 -4.47 8.41
CA GLY A 34 -0.79 -5.62 7.68
C GLY A 34 -0.57 -5.55 6.16
N LYS A 35 0.48 -4.84 5.70
CA LYS A 35 0.85 -4.74 4.26
C LYS A 35 1.05 -6.11 3.63
N THR A 36 1.96 -6.92 4.17
CA THR A 36 2.23 -8.27 3.67
C THR A 36 1.01 -9.19 3.78
N THR A 37 0.17 -9.01 4.81
CA THR A 37 -1.09 -9.75 4.92
C THR A 37 -2.05 -9.38 3.80
N LEU A 38 -2.14 -8.09 3.46
CA LEU A 38 -2.94 -7.62 2.32
C LEU A 38 -2.36 -8.08 0.99
N ALA A 39 -1.02 -8.03 0.83
CA ALA A 39 -0.35 -8.55 -0.35
C ALA A 39 -0.65 -10.04 -0.58
N ASN A 40 -0.54 -10.85 0.48
CA ASN A 40 -0.86 -12.27 0.43
C ASN A 40 -2.35 -12.50 0.11
N ARG A 41 -3.26 -11.71 0.69
CA ARG A 41 -4.68 -11.79 0.38
C ARG A 41 -4.94 -11.54 -1.11
N ILE A 42 -4.38 -10.49 -1.68
CA ILE A 42 -4.51 -10.18 -3.11
C ILE A 42 -3.96 -11.33 -3.96
N CYS A 43 -2.78 -11.85 -3.62
CA CYS A 43 -2.18 -12.97 -4.36
C CYS A 43 -3.01 -14.25 -4.22
N GLN A 44 -3.54 -14.56 -3.04
CA GLN A 44 -4.41 -15.72 -2.83
C GLN A 44 -5.72 -15.61 -3.62
N ASP A 45 -6.37 -14.44 -3.61
CA ASP A 45 -7.64 -14.23 -4.29
C ASP A 45 -7.51 -14.37 -5.83
N TRP A 46 -6.36 -14.02 -6.41
CA TRP A 46 -6.20 -13.94 -7.87
C TRP A 46 -5.15 -14.89 -8.46
N LEU A 47 -4.21 -15.41 -7.67
CA LEU A 47 -3.15 -16.31 -8.14
C LEU A 47 -3.17 -17.67 -7.41
N GLY A 48 -3.85 -17.76 -6.24
CA GLY A 48 -3.87 -18.97 -5.41
C GLY A 48 -2.58 -19.26 -4.63
N GLU A 49 -1.70 -18.26 -4.48
CA GLU A 49 -0.41 -18.39 -3.79
C GLU A 49 -0.11 -17.16 -2.91
N ASP A 50 0.80 -17.30 -1.93
CA ASP A 50 1.25 -16.19 -1.09
C ASP A 50 2.41 -15.42 -1.74
N MET A 51 2.51 -14.11 -1.40
CA MET A 51 3.60 -13.25 -1.81
C MET A 51 4.80 -13.32 -0.85
N GLY A 52 4.54 -13.36 0.46
CA GLY A 52 5.60 -13.29 1.46
C GLY A 52 5.20 -13.84 2.83
N VAL A 53 6.17 -13.86 3.75
CA VAL A 53 5.99 -14.34 5.13
C VAL A 53 5.36 -13.28 6.01
N VAL A 54 4.31 -13.63 6.74
CA VAL A 54 3.67 -12.77 7.75
C VAL A 54 4.18 -13.13 9.14
N SER A 55 4.60 -12.12 9.90
CA SER A 55 5.09 -12.27 11.27
C SER A 55 4.53 -11.17 12.18
N ASN A 56 4.48 -11.44 13.48
CA ASN A 56 4.13 -10.47 14.51
C ASN A 56 5.33 -9.60 14.94
N ILE A 57 6.54 -9.91 14.46
CA ILE A 57 7.74 -9.13 14.75
C ILE A 57 7.73 -7.92 13.81
N ALA A 58 7.91 -6.72 14.38
CA ALA A 58 8.03 -5.51 13.58
C ALA A 58 9.22 -5.61 12.60
N HIS A 59 9.06 -5.02 11.39
CA HIS A 59 10.08 -5.04 10.33
C HIS A 59 10.47 -6.46 9.86
N GLU A 60 9.52 -7.40 9.78
CA GLU A 60 9.77 -8.72 9.21
C GLU A 60 10.08 -8.62 7.71
N THR A 61 9.33 -7.86 6.95
CA THR A 61 9.65 -7.51 5.56
C THR A 61 10.87 -6.58 5.57
N ARG A 62 12.01 -7.07 5.12
CA ARG A 62 13.32 -6.36 5.14
C ARG A 62 13.67 -5.78 3.79
N GLU A 63 13.20 -6.41 2.74
CA GLU A 63 13.44 -6.06 1.35
C GLU A 63 12.12 -5.87 0.64
N ILE A 64 12.16 -5.09 -0.42
CA ILE A 64 11.00 -4.89 -1.29
C ILE A 64 10.73 -6.20 -2.01
N GLN A 65 9.48 -6.65 -1.95
CA GLN A 65 9.00 -7.82 -2.67
C GLN A 65 8.09 -7.38 -3.81
N ILE A 66 8.25 -7.98 -5.00
CA ILE A 66 7.45 -7.65 -6.17
C ILE A 66 6.78 -8.91 -6.68
N LYS A 67 5.46 -8.82 -6.89
CA LYS A 67 4.68 -9.81 -7.63
C LYS A 67 4.20 -9.18 -8.92
N GLU A 68 4.65 -9.72 -10.02
CA GLU A 68 4.37 -9.16 -11.34
C GLU A 68 3.09 -9.73 -11.96
N GLN A 69 2.45 -8.93 -12.81
CA GLN A 69 1.37 -9.34 -13.70
C GLN A 69 0.13 -9.92 -13.00
N ILE A 70 -0.27 -9.35 -11.86
CA ILE A 70 -1.55 -9.69 -11.25
C ILE A 70 -2.65 -9.06 -12.11
N SER A 71 -3.58 -9.87 -12.62
CA SER A 71 -4.74 -9.40 -13.38
C SER A 71 -6.01 -9.64 -12.58
N ILE A 72 -6.73 -8.56 -12.30
CA ILE A 72 -8.02 -8.57 -11.62
C ILE A 72 -9.14 -8.15 -12.56
N LYS A 73 -10.35 -8.65 -12.35
CA LYS A 73 -11.53 -8.31 -13.14
C LYS A 73 -12.67 -7.89 -12.22
N ASN A 74 -13.36 -6.81 -12.58
CA ASN A 74 -14.58 -6.42 -11.88
C ASN A 74 -15.83 -7.06 -12.51
N GLU A 75 -16.98 -6.92 -11.87
CA GLU A 75 -18.27 -7.43 -12.35
C GLU A 75 -18.65 -6.89 -13.73
N GLY A 76 -18.22 -5.68 -14.08
CA GLY A 76 -18.42 -5.07 -15.41
C GLY A 76 -17.49 -5.60 -16.50
N GLY A 77 -16.64 -6.61 -16.20
CA GLY A 77 -15.68 -7.20 -17.15
C GLY A 77 -14.46 -6.32 -17.44
N LYS A 78 -14.29 -5.19 -16.75
CA LYS A 78 -13.07 -4.36 -16.85
C LYS A 78 -11.91 -5.12 -16.19
N GLU A 79 -10.77 -5.16 -16.87
CA GLU A 79 -9.56 -5.81 -16.39
C GLU A 79 -8.50 -4.77 -16.01
N LEU A 80 -7.84 -4.98 -14.88
CA LEU A 80 -6.69 -4.21 -14.41
C LEU A 80 -5.52 -5.15 -14.16
N THR A 81 -4.41 -4.94 -14.88
CA THR A 81 -3.16 -5.68 -14.67
C THR A 81 -2.12 -4.78 -14.02
N PHE A 82 -1.51 -5.26 -12.94
CA PHE A 82 -0.54 -4.50 -12.17
C PHE A 82 0.57 -5.38 -11.61
N ASN A 83 1.67 -4.72 -11.22
CA ASN A 83 2.72 -5.28 -10.40
C ASN A 83 2.51 -4.80 -8.96
N LEU A 84 2.38 -5.73 -8.03
CA LEU A 84 2.22 -5.44 -6.61
C LEU A 84 3.58 -5.37 -5.94
N VAL A 85 3.83 -4.28 -5.22
CA VAL A 85 5.08 -4.03 -4.51
C VAL A 85 4.79 -3.98 -3.01
N ASP A 86 5.21 -5.00 -2.24
CA ASP A 86 5.17 -5.00 -0.78
C ASP A 86 6.47 -4.40 -0.24
N THR A 87 6.33 -3.39 0.63
CA THR A 87 7.47 -2.64 1.16
C THR A 87 7.70 -2.89 2.65
N PRO A 88 8.94 -2.78 3.12
CA PRO A 88 9.26 -2.67 4.54
C PRO A 88 8.41 -1.61 5.24
N GLY A 89 8.01 -1.88 6.49
CA GLY A 89 7.24 -0.92 7.29
C GLY A 89 8.04 0.35 7.57
N ILE A 90 7.47 1.51 7.25
CA ILE A 90 8.10 2.80 7.53
C ILE A 90 7.93 3.16 9.01
N ALA A 91 9.03 3.49 9.69
CA ALA A 91 9.06 3.99 11.06
C ALA A 91 9.93 5.24 11.15
N THR A 92 9.65 6.13 12.09
CA THR A 92 10.47 7.34 12.32
C THR A 92 11.76 7.04 13.07
N LYS A 93 11.77 5.97 13.85
CA LYS A 93 12.93 5.50 14.62
C LYS A 93 12.94 3.97 14.61
N ILE A 94 14.12 3.40 14.43
CA ILE A 94 14.37 1.98 14.64
C ILE A 94 15.35 1.86 15.78
N ASP A 95 14.92 1.20 16.85
CA ASP A 95 15.73 0.94 18.01
C ASP A 95 16.05 -0.55 18.09
N TYR A 96 17.34 -0.90 18.17
CA TYR A 96 17.75 -2.30 18.29
C TYR A 96 17.30 -2.93 19.62
N GLU A 97 17.05 -2.12 20.66
CA GLU A 97 16.52 -2.59 21.94
C GLU A 97 15.11 -3.19 21.82
N ASP A 98 14.29 -2.72 20.87
CA ASP A 98 12.96 -3.27 20.64
C ASP A 98 13.04 -4.69 20.07
N PHE A 99 14.07 -5.00 19.29
CA PHE A 99 14.34 -6.36 18.82
C PHE A 99 14.87 -7.26 19.96
N ILE A 100 15.66 -6.72 20.91
CA ILE A 100 16.08 -7.46 22.11
C ILE A 100 14.85 -7.81 22.96
N LYS A 101 13.94 -6.86 23.19
CA LYS A 101 12.67 -7.11 23.90
C LYS A 101 11.80 -8.16 23.19
N ALA A 102 11.90 -8.26 21.87
CA ALA A 102 11.25 -9.30 21.07
C ALA A 102 11.97 -10.65 21.08
N GLY A 103 13.09 -10.79 21.85
CA GLY A 103 13.78 -12.06 22.08
C GLY A 103 15.04 -12.29 21.24
N LEU A 104 15.52 -11.29 20.48
CA LEU A 104 16.76 -11.43 19.70
C LEU A 104 18.00 -11.19 20.58
N ALA A 105 19.09 -11.88 20.27
CA ALA A 105 20.40 -11.59 20.88
C ALA A 105 20.90 -10.19 20.43
N GLU A 106 21.66 -9.48 21.26
CA GLU A 106 22.08 -8.09 21.01
C GLU A 106 22.79 -7.92 19.66
N LYS A 107 23.68 -8.83 19.28
CA LYS A 107 24.39 -8.79 18.01
C LYS A 107 23.43 -8.89 16.82
N GLU A 108 22.46 -9.78 16.94
CA GLU A 108 21.43 -10.02 15.93
C GLU A 108 20.44 -8.85 15.85
N ALA A 109 20.04 -8.29 17.00
CA ALA A 109 19.18 -7.11 17.10
C ALA A 109 19.81 -5.88 16.41
N LYS A 110 21.12 -5.66 16.56
CA LYS A 110 21.85 -4.56 15.87
C LYS A 110 21.89 -4.76 14.35
N VAL A 111 22.10 -5.98 13.87
CA VAL A 111 22.04 -6.31 12.44
C VAL A 111 20.64 -6.06 11.90
N ARG A 112 19.63 -6.54 12.63
CA ARG A 112 18.22 -6.37 12.27
C ARG A 112 17.81 -4.91 12.16
N ALA A 113 18.21 -4.06 13.11
CA ALA A 113 17.94 -2.64 13.09
C ALA A 113 18.57 -1.94 11.87
N LYS A 114 19.80 -2.34 11.48
CA LYS A 114 20.48 -1.82 10.30
C LYS A 114 19.75 -2.22 9.00
N GLU A 115 19.33 -3.48 8.87
CA GLU A 115 18.56 -3.97 7.74
C GLU A 115 17.22 -3.24 7.62
N ALA A 116 16.49 -3.07 8.72
CA ALA A 116 15.23 -2.34 8.76
C ALA A 116 15.39 -0.87 8.33
N THR A 117 16.47 -0.20 8.78
CA THR A 117 16.79 1.18 8.36
C THR A 117 17.03 1.25 6.86
N LYS A 118 17.83 0.32 6.31
CA LYS A 118 18.07 0.23 4.87
C LYS A 118 16.76 0.04 4.11
N GLY A 119 15.92 -0.89 4.57
CA GLY A 119 14.62 -1.16 3.95
C GLY A 119 13.70 0.06 3.89
N ILE A 120 13.69 0.92 4.93
CA ILE A 120 12.93 2.18 4.92
C ILE A 120 13.48 3.13 3.84
N ILE A 121 14.79 3.31 3.78
CA ILE A 121 15.42 4.20 2.79
C ILE A 121 15.08 3.73 1.37
N ASP A 122 15.18 2.45 1.12
CA ASP A 122 14.88 1.86 -0.17
C ASP A 122 13.37 2.02 -0.50
N SER A 123 12.46 1.80 0.46
CA SER A 123 11.03 2.02 0.29
C SER A 123 10.70 3.46 -0.12
N ILE A 124 11.35 4.45 0.49
CA ILE A 124 11.12 5.87 0.15
C ILE A 124 11.62 6.18 -1.26
N LYS A 125 12.76 5.62 -1.69
CA LYS A 125 13.27 5.79 -3.06
C LYS A 125 12.33 5.18 -4.10
N TRP A 126 11.68 4.06 -3.76
CA TRP A 126 10.75 3.39 -4.65
C TRP A 126 9.41 4.11 -4.84
N LEU A 127 9.09 5.12 -4.00
CA LEU A 127 7.87 5.91 -4.18
C LEU A 127 7.77 6.52 -5.58
N ASP A 128 8.87 7.04 -6.12
CA ASP A 128 8.91 7.68 -7.43
C ASP A 128 8.66 6.69 -8.60
N GLU A 129 8.73 5.39 -8.32
CA GLU A 129 8.46 4.32 -9.27
C GLU A 129 7.00 3.83 -9.26
N MET A 130 6.19 4.27 -8.30
CA MET A 130 4.82 3.82 -8.13
C MET A 130 3.85 4.65 -8.97
N ASP A 131 2.87 3.98 -9.58
CA ASP A 131 1.75 4.63 -10.27
C ASP A 131 0.59 4.93 -9.32
N THR A 132 0.41 4.10 -8.29
CA THR A 132 -0.58 4.27 -7.22
C THR A 132 -0.03 3.68 -5.93
N VAL A 133 -0.30 4.33 -4.81
CA VAL A 133 0.12 3.85 -3.48
C VAL A 133 -1.10 3.52 -2.63
N ILE A 134 -1.06 2.34 -2.03
CA ILE A 134 -2.02 1.88 -1.03
C ILE A 134 -1.37 2.06 0.34
N ILE A 135 -1.90 2.96 1.15
CA ILE A 135 -1.45 3.16 2.53
C ILE A 135 -2.23 2.24 3.45
N VAL A 136 -1.56 1.28 4.06
CA VAL A 136 -2.20 0.30 4.97
C VAL A 136 -1.99 0.72 6.41
N LEU A 137 -3.07 1.15 7.06
CA LEU A 137 -3.12 1.61 8.45
C LEU A 137 -3.85 0.60 9.32
N ASP A 138 -3.39 0.42 10.55
CA ASP A 138 -4.14 -0.32 11.58
C ASP A 138 -5.28 0.55 12.11
N ALA A 139 -6.53 0.19 11.82
CA ALA A 139 -7.72 0.95 12.23
C ALA A 139 -7.93 1.00 13.76
N THR A 140 -7.17 0.22 14.55
CA THR A 140 -7.21 0.24 16.02
C THR A 140 -6.32 1.31 16.63
N LEU A 141 -5.37 1.87 15.84
CA LEU A 141 -4.37 2.84 16.28
C LEU A 141 -4.76 4.27 15.92
N ASP A 142 -4.01 5.23 16.45
CA ASP A 142 -4.17 6.63 16.09
C ASP A 142 -3.64 6.89 14.66
N PRO A 143 -4.47 7.38 13.73
CA PRO A 143 -4.03 7.70 12.37
C PRO A 143 -3.09 8.92 12.30
N TYR A 144 -3.08 9.80 13.29
CA TYR A 144 -2.24 11.01 13.34
C TYR A 144 -0.79 10.74 13.79
N SER A 145 -0.32 9.50 13.72
CA SER A 145 1.08 9.22 14.02
C SER A 145 2.03 10.01 13.10
N GLN A 146 3.20 10.40 13.61
CA GLN A 146 4.22 11.12 12.83
C GLN A 146 4.59 10.40 11.53
N VAL A 147 4.64 9.06 11.58
CA VAL A 147 4.92 8.22 10.40
C VAL A 147 3.88 8.42 9.32
N ASN A 148 2.59 8.34 9.68
CA ASN A 148 1.50 8.44 8.72
C ASN A 148 1.45 9.83 8.09
N ILE A 149 1.58 10.89 8.91
CA ILE A 149 1.60 12.28 8.43
C ILE A 149 2.78 12.51 7.47
N THR A 150 3.97 12.04 7.82
CA THR A 150 5.16 12.20 6.99
C THR A 150 5.02 11.44 5.67
N LEU A 151 4.52 10.21 5.70
CA LEU A 151 4.30 9.39 4.50
C LEU A 151 3.29 10.04 3.56
N ILE A 152 2.13 10.42 4.08
CA ILE A 152 1.05 11.05 3.30
C ILE A 152 1.50 12.39 2.74
N GLY A 153 2.22 13.21 3.52
CA GLY A 153 2.80 14.46 3.03
C GLY A 153 3.79 14.26 1.89
N ASN A 154 4.63 13.23 1.95
CA ASN A 154 5.55 12.87 0.87
C ASN A 154 4.82 12.44 -0.41
N LEU A 155 3.73 11.68 -0.29
CA LEU A 155 2.93 11.24 -1.44
C LEU A 155 2.18 12.41 -2.07
N ALA A 156 1.59 13.28 -1.25
CA ALA A 156 0.92 14.51 -1.73
C ALA A 156 1.88 15.42 -2.51
N ALA A 157 3.12 15.60 -2.02
CA ALA A 157 4.13 16.40 -2.68
C ALA A 157 4.60 15.82 -4.04
N ARG A 158 4.39 14.53 -4.28
CA ARG A 158 4.71 13.82 -5.53
C ARG A 158 3.52 13.65 -6.45
N GLU A 159 2.33 14.09 -6.02
CA GLU A 159 1.07 13.94 -6.77
C GLU A 159 0.75 12.46 -7.12
N ILE A 160 1.24 11.51 -6.30
CA ILE A 160 0.97 10.08 -6.50
C ILE A 160 -0.45 9.78 -6.04
N PRO A 161 -1.30 9.12 -6.84
CA PRO A 161 -2.61 8.65 -6.43
C PRO A 161 -2.53 7.73 -5.21
N VAL A 162 -3.40 7.97 -4.22
CA VAL A 162 -3.40 7.25 -2.93
C VAL A 162 -4.77 6.69 -2.63
N VAL A 163 -4.81 5.41 -2.21
CA VAL A 163 -5.94 4.76 -1.54
C VAL A 163 -5.50 4.42 -0.12
N ILE A 164 -6.30 4.76 0.88
CA ILE A 164 -6.02 4.40 2.27
C ILE A 164 -6.84 3.17 2.64
N VAL A 165 -6.17 2.16 3.17
CA VAL A 165 -6.79 0.96 3.74
C VAL A 165 -6.77 1.08 5.26
N ALA A 166 -7.93 1.19 5.88
CA ALA A 166 -8.13 1.04 7.31
C ALA A 166 -8.29 -0.46 7.63
N ASN A 167 -7.16 -1.14 7.87
CA ASN A 167 -7.09 -2.58 8.07
C ASN A 167 -7.46 -3.00 9.49
N LYS A 168 -7.71 -4.30 9.67
CA LYS A 168 -8.03 -4.96 10.96
C LYS A 168 -9.40 -4.55 11.52
N ILE A 169 -10.39 -4.34 10.66
CA ILE A 169 -11.76 -4.00 11.09
C ILE A 169 -12.44 -5.14 11.87
N ASP A 170 -11.88 -6.34 11.85
CA ASP A 170 -12.28 -7.49 12.67
C ASP A 170 -12.00 -7.28 14.17
N LEU A 171 -11.16 -6.32 14.54
CA LEU A 171 -10.82 -6.04 15.92
C LEU A 171 -11.79 -5.01 16.55
N LYS A 172 -12.25 -5.27 17.78
CA LYS A 172 -13.24 -4.42 18.49
C LYS A 172 -12.87 -2.94 18.63
N LYS A 173 -11.56 -2.62 18.62
CA LYS A 173 -11.07 -1.24 18.73
C LYS A 173 -10.95 -0.53 17.38
N ALA A 174 -11.25 -1.20 16.27
CA ALA A 174 -11.15 -0.60 14.95
C ALA A 174 -12.13 0.57 14.80
N ASN A 175 -11.66 1.67 14.23
CA ASN A 175 -12.45 2.87 14.01
C ASN A 175 -12.13 3.48 12.64
N ILE A 176 -12.88 3.07 11.61
CA ILE A 176 -12.71 3.51 10.22
C ILE A 176 -12.99 5.02 10.15
N LYS A 177 -14.05 5.51 10.80
CA LYS A 177 -14.43 6.94 10.78
C LYS A 177 -13.31 7.85 11.28
N ARG A 178 -12.50 7.38 12.23
CA ARG A 178 -11.32 8.13 12.71
C ARG A 178 -10.26 8.26 11.63
N VAL A 179 -10.05 7.22 10.82
CA VAL A 179 -9.11 7.26 9.68
C VAL A 179 -9.64 8.16 8.57
N GLU A 180 -10.92 8.07 8.23
CA GLU A 180 -11.60 8.96 7.26
C GLU A 180 -11.52 10.44 7.68
N SER A 181 -11.78 10.72 8.95
CA SER A 181 -11.69 12.09 9.49
C SER A 181 -10.26 12.64 9.51
N ALA A 182 -9.26 11.78 9.63
CA ALA A 182 -7.85 12.17 9.62
C ALA A 182 -7.36 12.54 8.21
N PHE A 183 -7.89 11.90 7.18
CA PHE A 183 -7.44 12.03 5.80
C PHE A 183 -8.61 12.20 4.82
N PRO A 184 -9.45 13.25 4.99
CA PRO A 184 -10.70 13.42 4.25
C PRO A 184 -10.51 13.64 2.74
N GLN A 185 -9.29 13.95 2.30
CA GLN A 185 -8.94 14.16 0.90
C GLN A 185 -8.68 12.84 0.14
N TYR A 186 -8.63 11.70 0.82
CA TYR A 186 -8.37 10.41 0.22
C TYR A 186 -9.56 9.45 0.38
N GLU A 187 -9.69 8.52 -0.55
CA GLU A 187 -10.62 7.41 -0.40
C GLU A 187 -10.08 6.43 0.67
N VAL A 188 -10.92 6.11 1.67
CA VAL A 188 -10.58 5.21 2.76
C VAL A 188 -11.46 3.97 2.67
N VAL A 189 -10.85 2.80 2.55
CA VAL A 189 -11.54 1.50 2.55
C VAL A 189 -11.24 0.75 3.84
N GLY A 190 -12.29 0.43 4.60
CA GLY A 190 -12.17 -0.40 5.80
C GLY A 190 -12.23 -1.88 5.47
N LEU A 191 -11.18 -2.65 5.78
CA LEU A 191 -11.14 -4.08 5.49
C LEU A 191 -10.42 -4.90 6.56
N SER A 192 -10.61 -6.22 6.51
CA SER A 192 -9.75 -7.17 7.21
C SER A 192 -8.99 -8.02 6.20
N ALA A 193 -7.72 -7.70 5.98
CA ALA A 193 -6.85 -8.48 5.10
C ALA A 193 -6.71 -9.94 5.56
N LYS A 194 -6.75 -10.17 6.89
CA LYS A 194 -6.66 -11.51 7.47
C LYS A 194 -7.84 -12.41 7.10
N TYR A 195 -9.05 -11.85 7.13
CA TYR A 195 -10.29 -12.63 6.92
C TYR A 195 -10.92 -12.38 5.54
N GLY A 196 -10.35 -11.47 4.72
CA GLY A 196 -10.90 -11.14 3.40
C GLY A 196 -12.19 -10.32 3.46
N THR A 197 -12.48 -9.65 4.57
CA THR A 197 -13.69 -8.84 4.71
C THR A 197 -13.54 -7.53 3.93
N ASN A 198 -14.56 -7.15 3.15
CA ASN A 198 -14.63 -5.95 2.31
C ASN A 198 -13.53 -5.87 1.21
N MET A 199 -13.04 -7.01 0.72
CA MET A 199 -12.07 -7.02 -0.38
C MET A 199 -12.68 -6.51 -1.69
N ASP A 200 -13.97 -6.72 -1.94
CA ASP A 200 -14.65 -6.24 -3.16
C ASP A 200 -14.61 -4.69 -3.22
N GLU A 201 -14.95 -4.01 -2.12
CA GLU A 201 -14.86 -2.56 -2.00
C GLU A 201 -13.42 -2.04 -2.25
N PHE A 202 -12.44 -2.77 -1.76
CA PHE A 202 -11.04 -2.46 -2.01
C PHE A 202 -10.66 -2.61 -3.49
N TYR A 203 -11.11 -3.67 -4.16
CA TYR A 203 -10.85 -3.85 -5.59
C TYR A 203 -11.55 -2.78 -6.43
N ASP A 204 -12.77 -2.37 -6.08
CA ASP A 204 -13.47 -1.27 -6.75
C ASP A 204 -12.70 0.06 -6.62
N ALA A 205 -12.16 0.35 -5.44
CA ALA A 205 -11.29 1.52 -5.24
C ALA A 205 -10.01 1.43 -6.10
N LEU A 206 -9.41 0.26 -6.26
CA LEU A 206 -8.26 0.07 -7.18
C LEU A 206 -8.63 0.36 -8.62
N PHE A 207 -9.77 -0.16 -9.11
CA PHE A 207 -10.23 0.12 -10.47
C PHE A 207 -10.47 1.61 -10.73
N LYS A 208 -10.85 2.37 -9.71
CA LYS A 208 -11.10 3.81 -9.80
C LYS A 208 -9.80 4.63 -9.85
N HIS A 209 -8.78 4.26 -9.07
CA HIS A 209 -7.56 5.05 -8.88
C HIS A 209 -6.35 4.56 -9.68
N ALA A 210 -6.30 3.30 -10.08
CA ALA A 210 -5.17 2.69 -10.78
C ALA A 210 -5.39 2.44 -12.29
N SER A 211 -6.52 2.90 -12.84
CA SER A 211 -6.90 2.65 -14.25
C SER A 211 -6.71 3.85 -15.19
#